data_b4353a74fc7dbdee9d293b033346db47
#
_entry.id   b4353a74fc7dbdee9d293b033346db47
#
_cell.length_a   1.000
_cell.length_b   1.000
_cell.length_c   1.000
_cell.angle_alpha   90.00
_cell.angle_beta   90.00
_cell.angle_gamma   90.00
#
_symmetry.space_group_name_H-M   'P 1'
#
loop_
_entity.id
_entity.type
_entity.pdbx_description
1 polymer ?
#
loop_
_entity_poly.entity_id
_entity_poly.type
_entity_poly.pdbx_seq_one_letter_code
_entity_poly.pdbx_strand_id
1 'polypeptide(L)'
;MIKDYSILFNGVSDGNTKFHYSLNTNTAKSIIMKVYNQYLEYVEYESALTLEPGLNYWTSVPSNNKGRYVEFRDADTLEIVGMFGLNGEIDYDNIPHSSYIKSIVPSLDYNGKKDMHYILNEIFYQKVYNNDFVCVAENDIVFDIGFNYGFFTLDALTYKPKKVIGFEPNPKLVKLFNELDIDSVELHQVAVSDKAGSTIFYENNFSGKSSIHSDINSDTSSNSYQVNICSFNDMAEQYDVIDYLKVDCEGAEYEIFESIPNEFLTNRIRKIALEFHHNINDIKVVKLIDKIKECGFETKIDYKDGDSTGMLYARK
;
A
#
# COMPACT_ATOMS: atom_id res chain seq x y z
N MET A 1 -10.66 -18.74 -15.67
CA MET A 1 -10.21 -20.15 -15.69
C MET A 1 -8.89 -20.19 -14.97
N ILE A 2 -8.76 -21.04 -13.96
CA ILE A 2 -7.45 -21.26 -13.31
C ILE A 2 -6.55 -21.91 -14.37
N LYS A 3 -5.39 -21.34 -14.63
CA LYS A 3 -4.43 -21.96 -15.56
C LYS A 3 -3.89 -23.26 -14.98
N ASP A 4 -3.81 -24.29 -15.83
CA ASP A 4 -3.28 -25.61 -15.45
C ASP A 4 -1.75 -25.62 -15.30
N TYR A 5 -1.10 -24.45 -15.28
CA TYR A 5 0.34 -24.32 -15.15
C TYR A 5 0.76 -23.02 -14.45
N SER A 6 1.97 -23.02 -13.93
CA SER A 6 2.63 -21.86 -13.30
C SER A 6 4.11 -21.86 -13.57
N ILE A 7 4.76 -20.73 -13.36
CA ILE A 7 6.22 -20.62 -13.31
C ILE A 7 6.64 -20.80 -11.85
N LEU A 8 7.62 -21.68 -11.62
CA LEU A 8 8.23 -21.89 -10.31
C LEU A 8 9.51 -21.08 -10.21
N PHE A 9 9.65 -20.36 -9.12
CA PHE A 9 10.89 -19.66 -8.78
C PHE A 9 11.87 -20.65 -8.12
N ASN A 10 13.11 -20.70 -8.64
CA ASN A 10 14.14 -21.63 -8.18
C ASN A 10 15.29 -20.92 -7.46
N GLY A 11 15.21 -19.61 -7.25
CA GLY A 11 16.21 -18.82 -6.52
C GLY A 11 16.91 -17.77 -7.36
N VAL A 12 17.86 -17.09 -6.74
CA VAL A 12 18.73 -16.08 -7.37
C VAL A 12 20.20 -16.44 -7.18
N SER A 13 21.04 -15.96 -8.09
CA SER A 13 22.50 -16.12 -8.04
C SER A 13 23.21 -14.86 -8.53
N ASP A 14 24.56 -14.89 -8.51
CA ASP A 14 25.42 -13.80 -8.98
C ASP A 14 25.06 -12.44 -8.35
N GLY A 15 24.98 -12.39 -7.02
CA GLY A 15 24.70 -11.16 -6.28
C GLY A 15 23.28 -10.62 -6.52
N ASN A 16 22.30 -11.51 -6.68
CA ASN A 16 20.89 -11.19 -6.98
C ASN A 16 20.67 -10.57 -8.37
N THR A 17 21.52 -10.91 -9.35
CA THR A 17 21.35 -10.43 -10.73
C THR A 17 20.80 -11.47 -11.68
N LYS A 18 20.74 -12.75 -11.27
CA LYS A 18 20.16 -13.84 -12.06
C LYS A 18 19.00 -14.49 -11.34
N PHE A 19 17.86 -14.51 -11.99
CA PHE A 19 16.67 -15.28 -11.58
C PHE A 19 16.71 -16.66 -12.21
N HIS A 20 16.48 -17.69 -11.40
CA HIS A 20 16.30 -19.06 -11.83
C HIS A 20 14.84 -19.45 -11.72
N TYR A 21 14.29 -20.05 -12.76
CA TYR A 21 12.89 -20.45 -12.82
C TYR A 21 12.67 -21.70 -13.68
N SER A 22 11.55 -22.35 -13.50
CA SER A 22 11.14 -23.50 -14.28
C SER A 22 9.64 -23.51 -14.56
N LEU A 23 9.21 -24.27 -15.55
CA LEU A 23 7.82 -24.39 -15.94
C LEU A 23 7.17 -25.59 -15.25
N ASN A 24 6.09 -25.35 -14.50
CA ASN A 24 5.32 -26.39 -13.83
C ASN A 24 4.13 -26.82 -14.70
N THR A 25 4.41 -27.67 -15.69
CA THR A 25 3.44 -28.35 -16.57
C THR A 25 4.15 -29.45 -17.35
N ASN A 26 3.41 -30.24 -18.13
CA ASN A 26 3.94 -31.29 -18.99
C ASN A 26 4.03 -30.86 -20.47
N THR A 27 3.73 -29.63 -20.81
CA THR A 27 3.76 -29.13 -22.20
C THR A 27 4.49 -27.79 -22.27
N ALA A 28 5.21 -27.57 -23.37
CA ALA A 28 5.84 -26.27 -23.64
C ALA A 28 4.84 -25.12 -23.65
N LYS A 29 5.29 -23.94 -23.19
CA LYS A 29 4.46 -22.72 -23.13
C LYS A 29 5.24 -21.52 -23.67
N SER A 30 4.55 -20.68 -24.43
CA SER A 30 5.04 -19.37 -24.82
C SER A 30 4.71 -18.36 -23.71
N ILE A 31 5.75 -17.69 -23.22
CA ILE A 31 5.68 -16.81 -22.05
C ILE A 31 6.28 -15.45 -22.41
N ILE A 32 5.65 -14.38 -21.96
CA ILE A 32 6.21 -13.02 -21.96
C ILE A 32 6.77 -12.74 -20.58
N MET A 33 8.05 -12.40 -20.51
CA MET A 33 8.71 -11.99 -19.27
C MET A 33 8.86 -10.47 -19.24
N LYS A 34 8.46 -9.86 -18.14
CA LYS A 34 8.61 -8.42 -17.86
C LYS A 34 9.38 -8.21 -16.57
N VAL A 35 10.27 -7.21 -16.57
CA VAL A 35 11.05 -6.85 -15.38
C VAL A 35 10.60 -5.48 -14.89
N TYR A 36 10.41 -5.36 -13.60
CA TYR A 36 10.01 -4.14 -12.91
C TYR A 36 11.08 -3.75 -11.88
N ASN A 37 11.26 -2.44 -11.64
CA ASN A 37 12.11 -1.95 -10.57
C ASN A 37 11.44 -2.10 -9.18
N GLN A 38 12.10 -1.63 -8.14
CA GLN A 38 11.58 -1.66 -6.77
C GLN A 38 10.27 -0.87 -6.58
N TYR A 39 9.95 0.05 -7.49
CA TYR A 39 8.73 0.86 -7.48
C TYR A 39 7.65 0.28 -8.41
N LEU A 40 7.84 -0.95 -8.91
CA LEU A 40 7.00 -1.60 -9.93
C LEU A 40 6.87 -0.81 -11.24
N GLU A 41 7.78 0.13 -11.49
CA GLU A 41 7.87 0.77 -12.79
C GLU A 41 8.48 -0.24 -13.79
N TYR A 42 7.89 -0.33 -14.97
CA TYR A 42 8.38 -1.16 -16.06
C TYR A 42 9.80 -0.75 -16.43
N VAL A 43 10.73 -1.67 -16.31
CA VAL A 43 12.08 -1.51 -16.86
C VAL A 43 12.07 -2.10 -18.26
N GLU A 44 12.63 -1.42 -19.24
CA GLU A 44 12.66 -1.81 -20.67
C GLU A 44 13.31 -3.19 -20.89
N TYR A 45 12.64 -4.24 -20.45
CA TYR A 45 13.06 -5.61 -20.74
C TYR A 45 11.81 -6.49 -20.88
N GLU A 46 11.40 -6.67 -22.13
CA GLU A 46 10.36 -7.61 -22.49
C GLU A 46 10.97 -8.69 -23.38
N SER A 47 10.82 -9.95 -23.01
CA SER A 47 11.30 -11.09 -23.78
C SER A 47 10.19 -12.10 -23.95
N ALA A 48 9.92 -12.48 -25.20
CA ALA A 48 9.09 -13.65 -25.49
C ALA A 48 9.96 -14.90 -25.44
N LEU A 49 9.56 -15.86 -24.62
CA LEU A 49 10.31 -17.09 -24.34
C LEU A 49 9.40 -18.30 -24.61
N THR A 50 9.96 -19.36 -25.16
CA THR A 50 9.30 -20.67 -25.13
C THR A 50 9.98 -21.50 -24.04
N LEU A 51 9.21 -21.92 -23.03
CA LEU A 51 9.68 -22.71 -21.91
C LEU A 51 9.26 -24.18 -22.11
N GLU A 52 10.21 -25.07 -21.94
CA GLU A 52 9.98 -26.51 -21.99
C GLU A 52 9.88 -27.11 -20.58
N PRO A 53 9.00 -28.09 -20.36
CA PRO A 53 8.88 -28.77 -19.07
C PRO A 53 10.17 -29.43 -18.62
N GLY A 54 10.45 -29.38 -17.30
CA GLY A 54 11.60 -30.05 -16.69
C GLY A 54 12.95 -29.38 -16.92
N LEU A 55 12.99 -28.25 -17.64
CA LEU A 55 14.20 -27.45 -17.79
C LEU A 55 14.23 -26.32 -16.78
N ASN A 56 15.45 -25.98 -16.31
CA ASN A 56 15.71 -24.79 -15.51
C ASN A 56 16.20 -23.67 -16.42
N TYR A 57 15.58 -22.53 -16.28
CA TYR A 57 15.90 -21.31 -17.00
C TYR A 57 16.50 -20.27 -16.06
N TRP A 58 17.18 -19.31 -16.62
CA TRP A 58 17.64 -18.14 -15.90
C TRP A 58 17.58 -16.90 -16.79
N THR A 59 17.39 -15.74 -16.16
CA THR A 59 17.51 -14.46 -16.80
C THR A 59 18.34 -13.51 -15.95
N SER A 60 19.14 -12.67 -16.61
CA SER A 60 19.88 -11.62 -15.93
C SER A 60 19.07 -10.35 -15.90
N VAL A 61 19.10 -9.66 -14.76
CA VAL A 61 18.56 -8.31 -14.60
C VAL A 61 19.70 -7.35 -14.29
N PRO A 62 19.70 -6.12 -14.84
CA PRO A 62 20.75 -5.14 -14.60
C PRO A 62 21.00 -4.92 -13.11
N SER A 63 22.27 -4.91 -12.68
CA SER A 63 22.70 -4.96 -11.27
C SER A 63 22.49 -3.67 -10.46
N ASN A 64 22.08 -2.59 -11.10
CA ASN A 64 22.09 -1.24 -10.51
C ASN A 64 20.80 -0.85 -9.75
N ASN A 65 19.81 -1.72 -9.64
CA ASN A 65 18.58 -1.44 -8.92
C ASN A 65 18.29 -2.52 -7.88
N LYS A 66 18.15 -2.16 -6.63
CA LYS A 66 17.70 -3.02 -5.54
C LYS A 66 16.17 -3.21 -5.63
N GLY A 67 15.69 -4.40 -5.31
CA GLY A 67 14.27 -4.68 -5.16
C GLY A 67 13.51 -4.75 -6.50
N ARG A 68 13.78 -5.76 -7.32
CA ARG A 68 13.12 -5.95 -8.62
C ARG A 68 12.14 -7.10 -8.58
N TYR A 69 11.15 -7.00 -9.47
CA TYR A 69 10.19 -8.06 -9.71
C TYR A 69 10.31 -8.54 -11.15
N VAL A 70 10.14 -9.84 -11.34
CA VAL A 70 10.01 -10.45 -12.67
C VAL A 70 8.62 -11.04 -12.78
N GLU A 71 7.87 -10.59 -13.78
CA GLU A 71 6.53 -11.05 -14.10
C GLU A 71 6.59 -11.95 -15.32
N PHE A 72 5.92 -13.08 -15.26
CA PHE A 72 5.74 -13.99 -16.37
C PHE A 72 4.27 -14.04 -16.76
N ARG A 73 4.00 -13.84 -18.05
CA ARG A 73 2.68 -13.92 -18.64
C ARG A 73 2.60 -15.01 -19.67
N ASP A 74 1.45 -15.66 -19.75
CA ASP A 74 1.09 -16.47 -20.91
C ASP A 74 1.03 -15.57 -22.15
N ALA A 75 1.71 -15.93 -23.23
CA ALA A 75 1.82 -15.11 -24.42
C ALA A 75 0.50 -14.98 -25.19
N ASP A 76 -0.40 -15.97 -25.08
CA ASP A 76 -1.66 -15.99 -25.82
C ASP A 76 -2.77 -15.24 -25.08
N THR A 77 -2.82 -15.33 -23.74
CA THR A 77 -3.91 -14.79 -22.92
C THR A 77 -3.51 -13.54 -22.14
N LEU A 78 -2.21 -13.23 -22.06
CA LEU A 78 -1.62 -12.16 -21.25
C LEU A 78 -1.87 -12.29 -19.74
N GLU A 79 -2.43 -13.42 -19.28
CA GLU A 79 -2.61 -13.71 -17.85
C GLU A 79 -1.25 -13.92 -17.18
N ILE A 80 -1.11 -13.43 -15.93
CA ILE A 80 0.10 -13.69 -15.14
C ILE A 80 0.11 -15.16 -14.72
N VAL A 81 1.24 -15.81 -14.97
CA VAL A 81 1.50 -17.20 -14.60
C VAL A 81 2.63 -17.36 -13.60
N GLY A 82 3.28 -16.26 -13.24
CA GLY A 82 4.27 -16.18 -12.18
C GLY A 82 4.73 -14.74 -11.97
N MET A 83 5.03 -14.39 -10.71
CA MET A 83 5.63 -13.10 -10.34
C MET A 83 6.57 -13.33 -9.16
N PHE A 84 7.81 -12.88 -9.27
CA PHE A 84 8.86 -13.17 -8.30
C PHE A 84 9.64 -11.90 -7.97
N GLY A 85 9.90 -11.69 -6.68
CA GLY A 85 10.82 -10.65 -6.21
C GLY A 85 12.30 -11.12 -6.22
N LEU A 86 13.23 -10.19 -6.16
CA LEU A 86 14.68 -10.48 -6.06
C LEU A 86 15.05 -11.35 -4.86
N ASN A 87 14.26 -11.30 -3.79
CA ASN A 87 14.47 -12.06 -2.56
C ASN A 87 13.64 -13.36 -2.50
N GLY A 88 13.04 -13.77 -3.62
CA GLY A 88 12.13 -14.90 -3.70
C GLY A 88 10.70 -14.46 -4.02
N GLU A 89 9.81 -15.43 -4.19
CA GLU A 89 8.36 -15.21 -4.21
C GLU A 89 7.99 -14.31 -3.03
N ILE A 90 7.01 -13.41 -3.22
CA ILE A 90 6.40 -12.81 -2.05
C ILE A 90 5.87 -13.99 -1.25
N ASP A 91 6.61 -14.35 -0.22
CA ASP A 91 6.26 -15.45 0.65
C ASP A 91 5.11 -14.96 1.53
N TYR A 92 3.90 -15.05 0.97
CA TYR A 92 2.69 -14.74 1.71
C TYR A 92 2.59 -15.51 3.03
N ASP A 93 3.27 -16.68 3.15
CA ASP A 93 3.24 -17.50 4.35
C ASP A 93 3.95 -16.84 5.54
N ASN A 94 4.93 -15.98 5.26
CA ASN A 94 5.64 -15.22 6.29
C ASN A 94 5.05 -13.82 6.57
N ILE A 95 3.98 -13.43 5.84
CA ILE A 95 3.26 -12.19 6.13
C ILE A 95 2.17 -12.46 7.16
N PRO A 96 2.02 -11.59 8.19
CA PRO A 96 0.92 -11.70 9.14
C PRO A 96 -0.44 -11.80 8.43
N HIS A 97 -1.30 -12.71 8.89
CA HIS A 97 -2.59 -12.97 8.27
C HIS A 97 -2.54 -13.39 6.79
N SER A 98 -1.56 -14.21 6.43
CA SER A 98 -1.35 -14.70 5.05
C SER A 98 -2.59 -15.36 4.43
N SER A 99 -3.43 -16.03 5.22
CA SER A 99 -4.70 -16.61 4.77
C SER A 99 -5.67 -15.57 4.21
N TYR A 100 -5.74 -14.40 4.84
CA TYR A 100 -6.54 -13.26 4.34
C TYR A 100 -5.98 -12.75 3.01
N ILE A 101 -4.67 -12.52 2.91
CA ILE A 101 -4.02 -12.08 1.67
C ILE A 101 -4.30 -13.09 0.56
N LYS A 102 -4.11 -14.38 0.82
CA LYS A 102 -4.39 -15.46 -0.14
C LYS A 102 -5.86 -15.55 -0.55
N SER A 103 -6.80 -15.17 0.31
CA SER A 103 -8.23 -15.13 -0.02
C SER A 103 -8.61 -14.01 -0.99
N ILE A 104 -7.87 -12.88 -0.94
CA ILE A 104 -8.09 -11.72 -1.81
C ILE A 104 -7.57 -11.98 -3.23
N VAL A 105 -6.38 -12.56 -3.35
CA VAL A 105 -5.66 -12.73 -4.63
C VAL A 105 -6.51 -13.32 -5.76
N PRO A 106 -7.32 -14.36 -5.54
CA PRO A 106 -8.14 -14.94 -6.62
C PRO A 106 -9.24 -14.02 -7.15
N SER A 107 -9.71 -13.06 -6.34
CA SER A 107 -10.78 -12.12 -6.71
C SER A 107 -10.27 -10.90 -7.49
N LEU A 108 -8.96 -10.67 -7.51
CA LEU A 108 -8.35 -9.54 -8.18
C LEU A 108 -8.04 -9.85 -9.64
N ASP A 109 -8.30 -8.87 -10.49
CA ASP A 109 -7.77 -8.86 -11.85
C ASP A 109 -6.24 -8.60 -11.82
N TYR A 110 -5.65 -8.44 -13.00
CA TYR A 110 -4.21 -8.19 -13.13
C TYR A 110 -3.76 -6.92 -12.39
N ASN A 111 -4.48 -5.83 -12.60
CA ASN A 111 -4.11 -4.55 -11.99
C ASN A 111 -4.24 -4.63 -10.47
N GLY A 112 -5.35 -5.17 -9.96
CA GLY A 112 -5.54 -5.37 -8.54
C GLY A 112 -4.46 -6.23 -7.87
N LYS A 113 -3.97 -7.29 -8.54
CA LYS A 113 -2.84 -8.09 -8.03
C LYS A 113 -1.54 -7.29 -7.97
N LYS A 114 -1.26 -6.51 -9.00
CA LYS A 114 -0.08 -5.62 -9.05
C LYS A 114 -0.13 -4.61 -7.92
N ASP A 115 -1.27 -3.96 -7.72
CA ASP A 115 -1.50 -2.98 -6.66
C ASP A 115 -1.31 -3.58 -5.28
N MET A 116 -1.95 -4.72 -5.05
CA MET A 116 -1.81 -5.44 -3.79
C MET A 116 -0.34 -5.78 -3.48
N HIS A 117 0.41 -6.26 -4.48
CA HIS A 117 1.83 -6.56 -4.32
C HIS A 117 2.67 -5.33 -4.01
N TYR A 118 2.36 -4.20 -4.64
CA TYR A 118 3.01 -2.92 -4.34
C TYR A 118 2.79 -2.53 -2.87
N ILE A 119 1.53 -2.49 -2.42
CA ILE A 119 1.16 -2.12 -1.06
C ILE A 119 1.74 -3.11 -0.04
N LEU A 120 1.73 -4.41 -0.31
CA LEU A 120 2.36 -5.42 0.55
C LEU A 120 3.86 -5.19 0.70
N ASN A 121 4.55 -4.85 -0.39
CA ASN A 121 5.97 -4.56 -0.35
C ASN A 121 6.28 -3.31 0.48
N GLU A 122 5.54 -2.22 0.30
CA GLU A 122 5.69 -0.99 1.07
C GLU A 122 5.50 -1.24 2.57
N ILE A 123 4.44 -1.96 2.92
CA ILE A 123 4.06 -2.14 4.32
C ILE A 123 4.95 -3.18 5.02
N PHE A 124 5.09 -4.39 4.44
CA PHE A 124 5.73 -5.51 5.17
C PHE A 124 7.23 -5.59 4.97
N TYR A 125 7.77 -5.13 3.85
CA TYR A 125 9.20 -5.23 3.55
C TYR A 125 9.94 -3.90 3.66
N GLN A 126 9.40 -2.82 3.11
CA GLN A 126 10.01 -1.50 3.23
C GLN A 126 9.67 -0.81 4.55
N LYS A 127 8.61 -1.26 5.25
CA LYS A 127 8.17 -0.70 6.53
C LYS A 127 7.91 0.81 6.45
N VAL A 128 7.26 1.24 5.36
CA VAL A 128 7.03 2.66 5.09
C VAL A 128 6.32 3.35 6.25
N TYR A 129 5.34 2.70 6.87
CA TYR A 129 4.61 3.29 8.00
C TYR A 129 5.15 2.86 9.38
N ASN A 130 5.91 1.77 9.50
CA ASN A 130 6.47 1.26 10.76
C ASN A 130 8.01 1.15 10.64
N ASN A 131 8.72 2.26 10.82
CA ASN A 131 10.16 2.35 10.63
C ASN A 131 10.89 2.75 11.93
N ASP A 132 12.23 2.92 11.86
CA ASP A 132 13.05 3.26 13.02
C ASP A 132 12.72 4.65 13.62
N PHE A 133 12.09 5.55 12.85
CA PHE A 133 11.74 6.89 13.32
C PHE A 133 10.35 6.93 13.98
N VAL A 134 9.36 6.28 13.37
CA VAL A 134 8.01 6.10 13.93
C VAL A 134 7.58 4.65 13.80
N CYS A 135 7.07 4.07 14.88
CA CYS A 135 6.58 2.70 14.92
C CYS A 135 5.43 2.59 15.89
N VAL A 136 4.46 1.73 15.57
CA VAL A 136 3.41 1.33 16.51
C VAL A 136 4.05 0.60 17.69
N ALA A 137 3.56 0.83 18.89
CA ALA A 137 4.03 0.17 20.11
C ALA A 137 2.90 -0.60 20.80
N GLU A 138 3.29 -1.44 21.74
CA GLU A 138 2.33 -2.18 22.57
C GLU A 138 1.42 -1.22 23.36
N ASN A 139 0.11 -1.49 23.35
CA ASN A 139 -0.94 -0.67 23.95
C ASN A 139 -1.22 0.68 23.28
N ASP A 140 -0.64 0.99 22.13
CA ASP A 140 -0.99 2.19 21.36
C ASP A 140 -2.48 2.19 20.94
N ILE A 141 -3.07 3.37 20.93
CA ILE A 141 -4.30 3.68 20.18
C ILE A 141 -3.86 4.16 18.80
N VAL A 142 -4.23 3.42 17.76
CA VAL A 142 -3.80 3.64 16.38
C VAL A 142 -4.99 4.12 15.54
N PHE A 143 -4.83 5.22 14.81
CA PHE A 143 -5.74 5.64 13.76
C PHE A 143 -5.13 5.33 12.40
N ASP A 144 -5.88 4.62 11.56
CA ASP A 144 -5.51 4.24 10.19
C ASP A 144 -6.48 4.90 9.21
N ILE A 145 -6.12 6.09 8.72
CA ILE A 145 -6.90 6.86 7.74
C ILE A 145 -6.41 6.51 6.34
N GLY A 146 -7.35 6.05 5.48
CA GLY A 146 -7.03 5.40 4.22
C GLY A 146 -6.63 3.94 4.44
N PHE A 147 -7.55 3.19 5.04
CA PHE A 147 -7.33 1.82 5.49
C PHE A 147 -7.04 0.84 4.34
N ASN A 148 -7.67 1.05 3.19
CA ASN A 148 -7.52 0.22 1.99
C ASN A 148 -7.77 -1.27 2.30
N TYR A 149 -6.89 -2.18 1.92
CA TYR A 149 -6.96 -3.62 2.27
C TYR A 149 -6.70 -3.92 3.76
N GLY A 150 -6.34 -2.94 4.56
CA GLY A 150 -5.99 -3.11 5.96
C GLY A 150 -4.59 -3.68 6.22
N PHE A 151 -3.70 -3.66 5.24
CA PHE A 151 -2.37 -4.24 5.39
C PHE A 151 -1.51 -3.51 6.42
N PHE A 152 -1.62 -2.16 6.51
CA PHE A 152 -0.96 -1.45 7.61
C PHE A 152 -1.51 -1.88 8.97
N THR A 153 -2.83 -1.99 9.10
CA THR A 153 -3.46 -2.50 10.33
C THR A 153 -2.97 -3.91 10.68
N LEU A 154 -2.86 -4.83 9.70
CA LEU A 154 -2.32 -6.17 9.95
C LEU A 154 -0.85 -6.14 10.40
N ASP A 155 -0.03 -5.25 9.85
CA ASP A 155 1.33 -5.02 10.33
C ASP A 155 1.34 -4.42 11.74
N ALA A 156 0.52 -3.41 12.00
CA ALA A 156 0.38 -2.76 13.30
C ALA A 156 -0.02 -3.76 14.42
N LEU A 157 -0.91 -4.71 14.12
CA LEU A 157 -1.35 -5.74 15.08
C LEU A 157 -0.19 -6.62 15.58
N THR A 158 0.89 -6.76 14.82
CA THR A 158 2.08 -7.51 15.28
C THR A 158 2.79 -6.84 16.46
N TYR A 159 2.60 -5.54 16.64
CA TYR A 159 3.12 -4.73 17.75
C TYR A 159 2.17 -4.68 18.96
N LYS A 160 1.02 -5.37 18.90
CA LYS A 160 0.02 -5.49 19.96
C LYS A 160 -0.53 -4.13 20.44
N PRO A 161 -1.05 -3.28 19.53
CA PRO A 161 -1.74 -2.07 19.93
C PRO A 161 -2.95 -2.42 20.81
N LYS A 162 -3.39 -1.49 21.63
CA LYS A 162 -4.63 -1.63 22.41
C LYS A 162 -5.84 -1.65 21.51
N LYS A 163 -5.82 -0.80 20.48
CA LYS A 163 -6.92 -0.68 19.50
C LYS A 163 -6.43 -0.03 18.22
N VAL A 164 -6.96 -0.48 17.09
CA VAL A 164 -6.83 0.19 15.79
C VAL A 164 -8.22 0.69 15.37
N ILE A 165 -8.31 1.95 15.00
CA ILE A 165 -9.50 2.59 14.47
C ILE A 165 -9.22 2.91 13.01
N GLY A 166 -9.83 2.16 12.10
CA GLY A 166 -9.66 2.26 10.66
C GLY A 166 -10.78 3.06 9.99
N PHE A 167 -10.44 3.77 8.92
CA PHE A 167 -11.40 4.54 8.11
C PHE A 167 -11.18 4.24 6.63
N GLU A 168 -12.22 3.70 5.98
CA GLU A 168 -12.20 3.30 4.56
C GLU A 168 -13.56 3.57 3.92
N PRO A 169 -13.66 4.42 2.90
CA PRO A 169 -14.94 4.69 2.24
C PRO A 169 -15.42 3.55 1.34
N ASN A 170 -14.53 2.68 0.84
CA ASN A 170 -14.89 1.61 -0.10
C ASN A 170 -15.61 0.45 0.61
N PRO A 171 -16.93 0.23 0.33
CA PRO A 171 -17.70 -0.79 1.02
C PRO A 171 -17.21 -2.22 0.74
N LYS A 172 -16.56 -2.45 -0.40
CA LYS A 172 -16.04 -3.79 -0.75
C LYS A 172 -14.86 -4.15 0.14
N LEU A 173 -13.94 -3.18 0.35
CA LEU A 173 -12.76 -3.38 1.19
C LEU A 173 -13.13 -3.52 2.66
N VAL A 174 -14.06 -2.67 3.16
CA VAL A 174 -14.60 -2.78 4.52
C VAL A 174 -15.25 -4.13 4.78
N LYS A 175 -16.10 -4.58 3.86
CA LYS A 175 -16.75 -5.90 3.99
C LYS A 175 -15.73 -7.02 4.03
N LEU A 176 -14.75 -6.97 3.13
CA LEU A 176 -13.70 -7.99 3.00
C LEU A 176 -12.88 -8.10 4.30
N PHE A 177 -12.44 -6.96 4.87
CA PHE A 177 -11.64 -6.97 6.10
C PHE A 177 -12.44 -7.42 7.32
N ASN A 178 -13.71 -7.03 7.41
CA ASN A 178 -14.58 -7.42 8.54
C ASN A 178 -14.84 -8.93 8.63
N GLU A 179 -14.58 -9.69 7.56
CA GLU A 179 -14.62 -11.17 7.60
C GLU A 179 -13.53 -11.77 8.50
N LEU A 180 -12.47 -11.01 8.85
CA LEU A 180 -11.43 -11.44 9.78
C LEU A 180 -11.87 -11.44 11.24
N ASP A 181 -12.92 -10.68 11.60
CA ASP A 181 -13.49 -10.57 12.94
C ASP A 181 -12.44 -10.35 14.06
N ILE A 182 -11.65 -9.28 13.92
CA ILE A 182 -10.55 -8.95 14.84
C ILE A 182 -11.03 -7.95 15.90
N ASP A 183 -11.22 -8.41 17.14
CA ASP A 183 -11.77 -7.62 18.27
C ASP A 183 -11.06 -6.28 18.52
N SER A 184 -9.76 -6.20 18.28
CA SER A 184 -8.97 -4.99 18.51
C SER A 184 -9.04 -3.97 17.36
N VAL A 185 -9.78 -4.25 16.29
CA VAL A 185 -9.95 -3.37 15.14
C VAL A 185 -11.39 -2.89 15.06
N GLU A 186 -11.57 -1.58 15.03
CA GLU A 186 -12.84 -0.92 14.73
C GLU A 186 -12.74 -0.24 13.36
N LEU A 187 -13.45 -0.77 12.36
CA LEU A 187 -13.38 -0.26 10.99
C LEU A 187 -14.68 0.49 10.64
N HIS A 188 -14.53 1.77 10.29
CA HIS A 188 -15.62 2.65 9.89
C HIS A 188 -15.66 2.77 8.35
N GLN A 189 -16.85 2.48 7.77
CA GLN A 189 -17.08 2.68 6.33
C GLN A 189 -17.38 4.16 6.04
N VAL A 190 -16.33 4.99 6.04
CA VAL A 190 -16.45 6.45 5.91
C VAL A 190 -15.12 7.04 5.43
N ALA A 191 -15.16 8.09 4.63
CA ALA A 191 -13.99 8.93 4.36
C ALA A 191 -13.79 9.92 5.53
N VAL A 192 -12.55 10.34 5.76
CA VAL A 192 -12.21 11.37 6.76
C VAL A 192 -11.85 12.67 6.05
N SER A 193 -12.33 13.80 6.56
CA SER A 193 -12.01 15.15 6.07
C SER A 193 -12.14 16.18 7.22
N ASP A 194 -12.25 17.48 6.88
CA ASP A 194 -12.43 18.59 7.82
C ASP A 194 -13.81 18.63 8.48
N LYS A 195 -14.84 18.08 7.83
CA LYS A 195 -16.24 18.13 8.27
C LYS A 195 -17.01 16.88 7.86
N ALA A 196 -18.08 16.61 8.62
CA ALA A 196 -19.01 15.54 8.31
C ALA A 196 -19.94 15.90 7.13
N GLY A 197 -20.36 14.87 6.38
CA GLY A 197 -21.24 15.03 5.22
C GLY A 197 -21.24 13.84 4.29
N SER A 198 -21.37 14.11 3.00
CA SER A 198 -21.21 13.10 1.96
C SER A 198 -20.56 13.72 0.72
N THR A 199 -19.85 12.89 -0.04
CA THR A 199 -19.18 13.28 -1.27
C THR A 199 -19.20 12.16 -2.29
N ILE A 200 -18.71 12.44 -3.51
CA ILE A 200 -18.44 11.40 -4.50
C ILE A 200 -17.04 10.85 -4.25
N PHE A 201 -16.97 9.53 -4.17
CA PHE A 201 -15.71 8.79 -4.14
C PHE A 201 -15.43 8.26 -5.54
N TYR A 202 -14.22 8.49 -6.02
CA TYR A 202 -13.74 8.06 -7.32
C TYR A 202 -12.85 6.82 -7.13
N GLU A 203 -13.40 5.65 -7.46
CA GLU A 203 -12.67 4.38 -7.38
C GLU A 203 -11.74 4.27 -8.59
N ASN A 204 -10.45 4.28 -8.37
CA ASN A 204 -9.44 4.07 -9.41
C ASN A 204 -9.19 2.56 -9.62
N ASN A 205 -8.72 2.18 -10.81
CA ASN A 205 -8.26 0.82 -11.08
C ASN A 205 -7.07 0.42 -10.21
N PHE A 206 -6.28 1.39 -9.75
CA PHE A 206 -5.28 1.26 -8.69
C PHE A 206 -5.92 1.67 -7.37
N SER A 207 -6.12 0.73 -6.45
CA SER A 207 -6.85 1.01 -5.19
C SER A 207 -6.20 2.10 -4.34
N GLY A 208 -4.86 2.17 -4.35
CA GLY A 208 -4.07 3.20 -3.69
C GLY A 208 -4.19 4.60 -4.30
N LYS A 209 -4.94 4.80 -5.39
CA LYS A 209 -5.21 6.11 -6.00
C LYS A 209 -6.68 6.50 -5.96
N SER A 210 -7.48 5.80 -5.19
CA SER A 210 -8.90 6.11 -5.04
C SER A 210 -9.09 7.29 -4.08
N SER A 211 -9.83 8.34 -4.48
CA SER A 211 -9.89 9.61 -3.77
C SER A 211 -11.30 10.20 -3.73
N ILE A 212 -11.53 11.11 -2.78
CA ILE A 212 -12.68 12.01 -2.78
C ILE A 212 -12.46 13.27 -3.64
N HIS A 213 -11.26 13.47 -4.19
CA HIS A 213 -10.90 14.59 -5.07
C HIS A 213 -10.80 14.15 -6.52
N SER A 214 -11.55 14.81 -7.41
CA SER A 214 -11.64 14.46 -8.84
C SER A 214 -10.37 14.79 -9.64
N ASP A 215 -9.57 15.72 -9.18
CA ASP A 215 -8.36 16.21 -9.83
C ASP A 215 -7.15 15.25 -9.67
N ILE A 216 -7.21 14.36 -8.70
CA ILE A 216 -6.20 13.29 -8.51
C ILE A 216 -6.48 12.12 -9.47
N ASN A 217 -7.73 11.94 -9.89
CA ASN A 217 -8.17 10.87 -10.79
C ASN A 217 -8.28 11.34 -12.25
N SER A 218 -7.16 11.41 -12.96
CA SER A 218 -7.14 11.75 -14.40
C SER A 218 -7.55 10.60 -15.34
N ASP A 219 -7.74 9.38 -14.82
CA ASP A 219 -8.13 8.21 -15.62
C ASP A 219 -9.65 8.12 -15.79
N THR A 220 -10.10 8.13 -17.05
CA THR A 220 -11.50 8.15 -17.46
C THR A 220 -12.29 6.86 -17.23
N SER A 221 -11.72 5.86 -16.57
CA SER A 221 -12.33 4.54 -16.34
C SER A 221 -12.78 4.30 -14.88
N SER A 222 -12.79 5.33 -14.03
CA SER A 222 -13.12 5.19 -12.62
C SER A 222 -14.64 5.08 -12.38
N ASN A 223 -15.07 4.07 -11.63
CA ASN A 223 -16.39 4.06 -11.03
C ASN A 223 -16.48 5.17 -9.98
N SER A 224 -17.62 5.86 -9.91
CA SER A 224 -17.83 6.84 -8.86
C SER A 224 -19.16 6.58 -8.15
N TYR A 225 -19.17 6.75 -6.83
CA TYR A 225 -20.36 6.58 -6.00
C TYR A 225 -20.31 7.46 -4.77
N GLN A 226 -21.47 7.69 -4.17
CA GLN A 226 -21.57 8.52 -2.98
C GLN A 226 -21.08 7.77 -1.75
N VAL A 227 -20.26 8.43 -0.92
CA VAL A 227 -19.79 7.94 0.38
C VAL A 227 -20.08 8.96 1.49
N ASN A 228 -20.16 8.49 2.71
CA ASN A 228 -20.21 9.35 3.87
C ASN A 228 -18.81 9.91 4.19
N ILE A 229 -18.78 11.10 4.77
CA ILE A 229 -17.58 11.74 5.32
C ILE A 229 -17.80 11.95 6.81
N CYS A 230 -16.80 11.66 7.64
CA CYS A 230 -16.73 12.12 9.03
C CYS A 230 -15.67 13.21 9.19
N SER A 231 -15.88 14.07 10.18
CA SER A 231 -14.83 14.99 10.62
C SER A 231 -13.80 14.23 11.45
N PHE A 232 -12.50 14.46 11.16
CA PHE A 232 -11.44 13.93 12.02
C PHE A 232 -11.64 14.32 13.49
N ASN A 233 -11.97 15.59 13.75
CA ASN A 233 -12.14 16.10 15.10
C ASN A 233 -13.25 15.38 15.86
N ASP A 234 -14.41 15.12 15.22
CA ASP A 234 -15.54 14.43 15.85
C ASP A 234 -15.17 12.99 16.25
N MET A 235 -14.40 12.30 15.40
CA MET A 235 -13.94 10.94 15.69
C MET A 235 -12.86 10.93 16.76
N ALA A 236 -11.94 11.87 16.73
CA ALA A 236 -10.79 11.96 17.62
C ALA A 236 -11.16 12.43 19.03
N GLU A 237 -12.27 13.19 19.20
CA GLU A 237 -12.74 13.66 20.52
C GLU A 237 -13.02 12.52 21.52
N GLN A 238 -13.34 11.34 21.04
CA GLN A 238 -13.62 10.15 21.85
C GLN A 238 -12.37 9.56 22.53
N TYR A 239 -11.18 10.02 22.15
CA TYR A 239 -9.89 9.48 22.60
C TYR A 239 -9.06 10.56 23.27
N ASP A 240 -8.62 10.33 24.49
CA ASP A 240 -7.72 11.25 25.21
C ASP A 240 -6.36 11.37 24.52
N VAL A 241 -5.89 10.28 23.95
CA VAL A 241 -4.61 10.22 23.22
C VAL A 241 -4.78 9.33 21.98
N ILE A 242 -4.17 9.75 20.88
CA ILE A 242 -3.90 8.95 19.70
C ILE A 242 -2.39 8.75 19.65
N ASP A 243 -1.95 7.53 19.95
CA ASP A 243 -0.52 7.24 20.06
C ASP A 243 0.13 7.15 18.69
N TYR A 244 -0.61 6.68 17.70
CA TYR A 244 -0.14 6.57 16.33
C TYR A 244 -1.23 6.99 15.34
N LEU A 245 -0.94 7.96 14.48
CA LEU A 245 -1.82 8.44 13.42
C LEU A 245 -1.17 8.14 12.05
N LYS A 246 -1.70 7.18 11.31
CA LYS A 246 -1.38 6.97 9.89
C LYS A 246 -2.39 7.73 9.04
N VAL A 247 -1.92 8.51 8.08
CA VAL A 247 -2.74 9.22 7.11
C VAL A 247 -2.21 8.98 5.70
N ASP A 248 -3.06 8.41 4.88
CA ASP A 248 -2.81 8.16 3.48
C ASP A 248 -4.20 8.08 2.80
N CYS A 249 -4.73 9.23 2.43
CA CYS A 249 -6.10 9.39 1.98
C CYS A 249 -6.22 10.14 0.66
N GLU A 250 -5.15 10.13 -0.13
CA GLU A 250 -5.14 10.56 -1.53
C GLU A 250 -5.70 12.00 -1.72
N GLY A 251 -5.12 12.94 -0.96
CA GLY A 251 -5.33 14.39 -1.11
C GLY A 251 -6.14 15.07 -0.03
N ALA A 252 -6.86 14.34 0.84
CA ALA A 252 -7.63 14.95 1.95
C ALA A 252 -6.78 15.27 3.19
N GLU A 253 -5.51 14.88 3.23
CA GLU A 253 -4.59 15.10 4.36
C GLU A 253 -4.44 16.57 4.74
N TYR A 254 -4.48 17.48 3.76
CA TYR A 254 -4.32 18.93 4.02
C TYR A 254 -5.52 19.49 4.77
N GLU A 255 -6.73 19.15 4.34
CA GLU A 255 -7.98 19.60 4.97
C GLU A 255 -8.11 19.02 6.38
N ILE A 256 -7.75 17.76 6.56
CA ILE A 256 -7.71 17.10 7.86
C ILE A 256 -6.80 17.87 8.80
N PHE A 257 -5.52 18.04 8.44
CA PHE A 257 -4.56 18.70 9.32
C PHE A 257 -4.85 20.19 9.51
N GLU A 258 -5.39 20.91 8.51
CA GLU A 258 -5.81 22.29 8.68
C GLU A 258 -6.91 22.41 9.72
N SER A 259 -7.83 21.46 9.78
CA SER A 259 -8.96 21.44 10.73
C SER A 259 -8.56 21.08 12.16
N ILE A 260 -7.49 20.31 12.37
CA ILE A 260 -7.08 19.87 13.72
C ILE A 260 -6.55 21.06 14.53
N PRO A 261 -7.11 21.36 15.72
CA PRO A 261 -6.58 22.41 16.58
C PRO A 261 -5.13 22.13 16.99
N ASN A 262 -4.29 23.16 17.01
CA ASN A 262 -2.89 23.01 17.43
C ASN A 262 -2.76 22.42 18.84
N GLU A 263 -3.65 22.77 19.76
CA GLU A 263 -3.69 22.22 21.11
C GLU A 263 -3.95 20.69 21.08
N PHE A 264 -4.82 20.22 20.20
CA PHE A 264 -5.08 18.78 20.02
C PHE A 264 -3.86 18.06 19.49
N LEU A 265 -3.24 18.56 18.42
CA LEU A 265 -1.97 18.03 17.87
C LEU A 265 -0.88 17.98 18.95
N THR A 266 -0.76 19.08 19.72
CA THR A 266 0.27 19.20 20.76
C THR A 266 0.05 18.21 21.91
N ASN A 267 -1.18 18.04 22.37
CA ASN A 267 -1.43 17.33 23.62
C ASN A 267 -1.88 15.88 23.43
N ARG A 268 -2.53 15.55 22.31
CA ARG A 268 -3.19 14.24 22.12
C ARG A 268 -2.58 13.35 21.06
N ILE A 269 -1.75 13.85 20.12
CA ILE A 269 -1.10 13.02 19.11
C ILE A 269 0.38 12.82 19.47
N ARG A 270 0.86 11.57 19.38
CA ARG A 270 2.24 11.19 19.74
C ARG A 270 3.11 10.93 18.52
N LYS A 271 2.63 10.16 17.56
CA LYS A 271 3.37 9.75 16.35
C LYS A 271 2.47 9.93 15.12
N ILE A 272 3.08 10.34 14.01
CA ILE A 272 2.40 10.53 12.73
C ILE A 272 3.25 9.87 11.64
N ALA A 273 2.62 9.07 10.78
CA ALA A 273 3.16 8.67 9.49
C ALA A 273 2.14 9.10 8.42
N LEU A 274 2.53 10.01 7.56
CA LEU A 274 1.65 10.64 6.60
C LEU A 274 2.26 10.60 5.20
N GLU A 275 1.50 10.12 4.22
CA GLU A 275 1.79 10.32 2.82
C GLU A 275 1.14 11.62 2.35
N PHE A 276 1.93 12.53 1.76
CA PHE A 276 1.42 13.76 1.18
C PHE A 276 1.44 13.69 -0.34
N HIS A 277 0.39 14.21 -0.98
CA HIS A 277 0.13 14.10 -2.41
C HIS A 277 0.26 15.46 -3.10
N HIS A 278 1.47 16.00 -3.15
CA HIS A 278 1.90 17.14 -3.97
C HIS A 278 3.42 17.26 -3.89
N ASN A 279 4.02 18.07 -4.76
CA ASN A 279 5.44 18.39 -4.66
C ASN A 279 5.78 19.00 -3.30
N ILE A 280 6.95 18.68 -2.75
CA ILE A 280 7.40 19.17 -1.44
C ILE A 280 7.39 20.69 -1.30
N ASN A 281 7.54 21.44 -2.40
CA ASN A 281 7.50 22.89 -2.43
C ASN A 281 6.09 23.47 -2.62
N ASP A 282 5.05 22.61 -2.75
CA ASP A 282 3.67 23.09 -2.80
C ASP A 282 3.31 23.76 -1.46
N ILE A 283 2.59 24.85 -1.54
CA ILE A 283 2.21 25.65 -0.35
C ILE A 283 1.39 24.85 0.66
N LYS A 284 0.60 23.86 0.19
CA LYS A 284 -0.18 22.98 1.08
C LYS A 284 0.75 22.10 1.89
N VAL A 285 1.78 21.49 1.24
CA VAL A 285 2.76 20.62 1.91
C VAL A 285 3.60 21.42 2.90
N VAL A 286 4.07 22.61 2.50
CA VAL A 286 4.84 23.48 3.37
C VAL A 286 4.05 23.85 4.62
N LYS A 287 2.80 24.30 4.47
CA LYS A 287 1.92 24.64 5.61
C LYS A 287 1.66 23.43 6.53
N LEU A 288 1.45 22.24 5.97
CA LEU A 288 1.26 21.01 6.72
C LEU A 288 2.49 20.69 7.58
N ILE A 289 3.67 20.70 6.98
CA ILE A 289 4.94 20.44 7.68
C ILE A 289 5.18 21.47 8.77
N ASP A 290 4.99 22.76 8.48
CA ASP A 290 5.22 23.85 9.44
C ASP A 290 4.27 23.74 10.62
N LYS A 291 2.98 23.46 10.40
CA LYS A 291 2.00 23.24 11.46
C LYS A 291 2.41 22.10 12.41
N ILE A 292 2.85 20.97 11.86
CA ILE A 292 3.30 19.81 12.65
C ILE A 292 4.53 20.16 13.49
N LYS A 293 5.51 20.89 12.90
CA LYS A 293 6.71 21.36 13.61
C LYS A 293 6.38 22.36 14.71
N GLU A 294 5.49 23.32 14.44
CA GLU A 294 5.04 24.32 15.42
C GLU A 294 4.32 23.69 16.62
N CYS A 295 3.67 22.53 16.40
CA CYS A 295 3.08 21.72 17.48
C CYS A 295 4.09 20.88 18.26
N GLY A 296 5.40 21.07 18.06
CA GLY A 296 6.48 20.48 18.85
C GLY A 296 6.89 19.07 18.43
N PHE A 297 6.60 18.67 17.21
CA PHE A 297 7.06 17.38 16.68
C PHE A 297 8.47 17.47 16.09
N GLU A 298 9.32 16.48 16.39
CA GLU A 298 10.48 16.14 15.57
C GLU A 298 9.98 15.52 14.27
N THR A 299 10.47 15.99 13.11
CA THR A 299 10.00 15.54 11.80
C THR A 299 11.12 14.95 10.95
N LYS A 300 10.79 13.92 10.18
CA LYS A 300 11.64 13.35 9.11
C LYS A 300 10.82 13.30 7.83
N ILE A 301 11.40 13.70 6.72
CA ILE A 301 10.75 13.67 5.41
C ILE A 301 11.54 12.73 4.52
N ASP A 302 10.83 11.84 3.85
CA ASP A 302 11.34 11.00 2.78
C ASP A 302 10.65 11.43 1.48
N TYR A 303 11.41 12.10 0.62
CA TYR A 303 10.93 12.68 -0.62
C TYR A 303 12.05 12.71 -1.64
N LYS A 304 11.73 12.37 -2.88
CA LYS A 304 12.65 12.45 -4.00
C LYS A 304 12.25 13.62 -4.91
N ASP A 305 13.22 14.45 -5.26
CA ASP A 305 13.00 15.61 -6.12
C ASP A 305 12.31 15.23 -7.43
N GLY A 306 11.19 15.91 -7.70
CA GLY A 306 10.38 15.71 -8.88
C GLY A 306 9.17 14.79 -8.66
N ASP A 307 9.09 14.09 -7.53
CA ASP A 307 7.93 13.26 -7.22
C ASP A 307 6.72 14.13 -6.83
N SER A 308 5.52 13.60 -7.05
CA SER A 308 4.26 14.21 -6.64
C SER A 308 3.77 13.72 -5.28
N THR A 309 4.49 12.80 -4.64
CA THR A 309 4.16 12.23 -3.33
C THR A 309 5.41 12.11 -2.49
N GLY A 310 5.24 12.07 -1.17
CA GLY A 310 6.33 11.83 -0.23
C GLY A 310 5.81 11.49 1.16
N MET A 311 6.70 10.98 2.02
CA MET A 311 6.38 10.61 3.39
C MET A 311 6.84 11.66 4.39
N LEU A 312 5.96 12.04 5.30
CA LEU A 312 6.25 12.82 6.49
C LEU A 312 6.07 11.96 7.73
N TYR A 313 7.13 11.82 8.49
CA TYR A 313 7.13 11.18 9.80
C TYR A 313 7.29 12.24 10.88
N ALA A 314 6.51 12.11 11.95
CA ALA A 314 6.61 13.03 13.08
C ALA A 314 6.45 12.28 14.41
N ARG A 315 7.21 12.70 15.44
CA ARG A 315 7.14 12.13 16.80
C ARG A 315 7.43 13.18 17.87
N LYS A 316 6.97 12.89 19.08
CA LYS A 316 7.27 13.68 20.29
C LYS A 316 8.21 12.94 21.20
#